data_769eca39860eea3bfd2777c186f50053
#
_entry.id   769eca39860eea3bfd2777c186f50053
#
_cell.length_a   1.000
_cell.length_b   1.000
_cell.length_c   1.000
_cell.angle_alpha   90.00
_cell.angle_beta   90.00
_cell.angle_gamma   90.00
#
_symmetry.space_group_name_H-M   'P 1'
#
loop_
_entity.id
_entity.type
_entity.pdbx_description
1 polymer ?
#
loop_
_entity_poly.entity_id
_entity_poly.type
_entity_poly.pdbx_seq_one_letter_code
_entity_poly.pdbx_strand_id
1 'polypeptide(L)'
;MAHTAGTPARLSSKANAAVITSRENSWLKRFRAALSGDRGDDGMVGVEGARLVEAALGSGLPVEALLVSESGARHLPRVAPVLAAEVPVLRTSDKLFASVADTQTPQGIAALVRPRPATIETLMAGTPLLVALVGVQDPGNVGTIVRAAEAFGATGAATCPSDGIGTADPFGPKALRASAGSALRLPIVVGISPTILLAQLRIFRVKVYAAVAVAEDSKIQAAEAGSPLLRPWDVDWQGPAAILIGNEGSGLSADLVRAADARVYIPQAAATAPVGIESLNAAMAASVLLYEAQRQRNSAGQEST
;
A
#
# COMPACT_ATOMS: atom_id res chain seq x y z
N MET A 1 22.85 -38.59 -18.69
CA MET A 1 23.22 -37.19 -18.93
C MET A 1 23.22 -36.47 -17.57
N ALA A 2 24.39 -36.04 -17.13
CA ALA A 2 24.65 -35.55 -15.77
C ALA A 2 24.15 -34.13 -15.60
N HIS A 3 23.31 -33.88 -14.59
CA HIS A 3 22.96 -32.56 -14.11
C HIS A 3 24.17 -31.97 -13.39
N THR A 4 24.81 -30.97 -14.00
CA THR A 4 25.81 -30.15 -13.33
C THR A 4 25.10 -29.19 -12.37
N ALA A 5 25.24 -29.47 -11.08
CA ALA A 5 24.87 -28.54 -10.02
C ALA A 5 25.74 -27.26 -10.12
N GLY A 6 25.11 -26.11 -10.39
CA GLY A 6 25.75 -24.83 -10.41
C GLY A 6 26.28 -24.48 -9.01
N THR A 7 27.56 -24.20 -8.91
CA THR A 7 28.23 -23.72 -7.70
C THR A 7 27.60 -22.37 -7.28
N PRO A 8 27.23 -22.15 -6.01
CA PRO A 8 26.70 -20.89 -5.55
C PRO A 8 27.77 -19.79 -5.74
N ALA A 9 27.37 -18.69 -6.41
CA ALA A 9 28.22 -17.54 -6.63
C ALA A 9 28.75 -17.03 -5.28
N ARG A 10 30.08 -17.10 -5.08
CA ARG A 10 30.74 -16.46 -3.94
C ARG A 10 30.51 -14.96 -4.06
N LEU A 11 29.85 -14.37 -3.05
CA LEU A 11 29.80 -12.92 -2.86
C LEU A 11 31.24 -12.37 -3.00
N SER A 12 31.46 -11.55 -4.03
CA SER A 12 32.74 -10.88 -4.22
C SER A 12 33.05 -10.07 -2.96
N SER A 13 34.16 -10.35 -2.32
CA SER A 13 34.63 -9.77 -1.05
C SER A 13 35.03 -8.28 -1.14
N LYS A 14 34.62 -7.57 -2.18
CA LYS A 14 34.97 -6.16 -2.46
C LYS A 14 33.76 -5.22 -2.57
N ALA A 15 32.53 -5.63 -2.23
CA ALA A 15 31.48 -4.65 -1.99
C ALA A 15 31.87 -3.82 -0.76
N ASN A 16 31.95 -2.50 -0.92
CA ASN A 16 32.38 -1.50 0.06
C ASN A 16 31.63 -1.63 1.40
N ALA A 17 32.01 -2.58 2.25
CA ALA A 17 31.41 -2.81 3.55
C ALA A 17 32.00 -1.79 4.55
N ALA A 18 31.41 -0.60 4.61
CA ALA A 18 31.78 0.39 5.61
C ALA A 18 31.25 -0.03 6.98
N VAL A 19 32.15 -0.11 7.98
CA VAL A 19 31.77 -0.37 9.37
C VAL A 19 31.46 0.95 10.06
N ILE A 20 30.23 1.07 10.57
CA ILE A 20 29.75 2.25 11.29
C ILE A 20 29.85 1.98 12.79
N THR A 21 30.64 2.80 13.48
CA THR A 21 30.89 2.69 14.92
C THR A 21 30.38 3.89 15.74
N SER A 22 29.97 4.98 15.07
CA SER A 22 29.52 6.20 15.74
C SER A 22 28.05 6.50 15.44
N ARG A 23 27.29 6.94 16.46
CA ARG A 23 25.91 7.43 16.33
C ARG A 23 25.78 8.70 15.48
N GLU A 24 26.87 9.47 15.37
CA GLU A 24 26.94 10.71 14.59
C GLU A 24 27.17 10.48 13.10
N ASN A 25 27.34 9.23 12.69
CA ASN A 25 27.54 8.89 11.28
C ASN A 25 26.33 9.34 10.44
N SER A 26 26.57 9.97 9.30
CA SER A 26 25.56 10.52 8.41
C SER A 26 24.56 9.46 7.93
N TRP A 27 25.03 8.24 7.65
CA TRP A 27 24.14 7.13 7.27
C TRP A 27 23.17 6.77 8.38
N LEU A 28 23.61 6.69 9.64
CA LEU A 28 22.71 6.39 10.75
C LEU A 28 21.68 7.48 10.97
N LYS A 29 22.03 8.76 10.74
CA LYS A 29 21.06 9.87 10.79
C LYS A 29 20.01 9.72 9.71
N ARG A 30 20.40 9.39 8.48
CA ARG A 30 19.48 9.15 7.36
C ARG A 30 18.59 7.94 7.61
N PHE A 31 19.16 6.81 8.06
CA PHE A 31 18.35 5.63 8.42
C PHE A 31 17.34 5.93 9.52
N ARG A 32 17.75 6.67 10.56
CA ARG A 32 16.84 7.06 11.65
C ARG A 32 15.68 7.89 11.14
N ALA A 33 15.92 8.92 10.35
CA ALA A 33 14.90 9.75 9.75
C ALA A 33 13.94 8.92 8.89
N ALA A 34 14.48 8.17 7.92
CA ALA A 34 13.64 7.39 7.01
C ALA A 34 12.85 6.26 7.70
N LEU A 35 13.43 5.59 8.71
CA LEU A 35 12.74 4.53 9.47
C LEU A 35 11.68 5.10 10.42
N SER A 36 11.79 6.34 10.87
CA SER A 36 10.73 7.02 11.62
C SER A 36 9.61 7.60 10.73
N GLY A 37 9.76 7.52 9.41
CA GLY A 37 8.80 8.04 8.44
C GLY A 37 9.11 9.46 7.95
N ASP A 38 10.21 10.05 8.40
CA ASP A 38 10.70 11.33 7.86
C ASP A 38 11.47 11.07 6.56
N ARG A 39 10.89 11.51 5.44
CA ARG A 39 11.47 11.29 4.11
C ARG A 39 12.49 12.35 3.71
N GLY A 40 12.62 13.43 4.48
CA GLY A 40 13.45 14.56 4.12
C GLY A 40 13.20 15.10 2.71
N ASP A 41 14.13 15.89 2.22
CA ASP A 41 14.05 16.49 0.86
C ASP A 41 14.36 15.47 -0.25
N ASP A 42 15.03 14.37 0.08
CA ASP A 42 15.43 13.34 -0.89
C ASP A 42 14.33 12.26 -1.14
N GLY A 43 13.23 12.32 -0.38
CA GLY A 43 12.07 11.44 -0.55
C GLY A 43 12.34 9.97 -0.23
N MET A 44 13.42 9.66 0.48
CA MET A 44 13.81 8.28 0.80
C MET A 44 12.85 7.65 1.81
N VAL A 45 12.65 6.36 1.68
CA VAL A 45 11.82 5.55 2.56
C VAL A 45 12.70 4.50 3.24
N GLY A 46 12.57 4.40 4.56
CA GLY A 46 13.21 3.36 5.34
C GLY A 46 12.36 2.10 5.41
N VAL A 47 12.95 0.96 5.08
CA VAL A 47 12.31 -0.35 5.22
C VAL A 47 13.10 -1.20 6.23
N GLU A 48 12.43 -1.79 7.21
CA GLU A 48 13.03 -2.57 8.29
C GLU A 48 12.51 -4.00 8.31
N GLY A 49 13.40 -4.94 8.54
CA GLY A 49 13.12 -6.37 8.64
C GLY A 49 13.32 -7.14 7.35
N ALA A 50 13.75 -8.41 7.48
CA ALA A 50 14.24 -9.20 6.36
C ALA A 50 13.24 -9.37 5.21
N ARG A 51 11.96 -9.56 5.53
CA ARG A 51 10.91 -9.75 4.50
C ARG A 51 10.65 -8.46 3.73
N LEU A 52 10.59 -7.32 4.43
CA LEU A 52 10.31 -6.03 3.79
C LEU A 52 11.52 -5.55 2.98
N VAL A 53 12.74 -5.76 3.48
CA VAL A 53 13.97 -5.50 2.73
C VAL A 53 14.06 -6.36 1.46
N GLU A 54 13.75 -7.66 1.54
CA GLU A 54 13.68 -8.54 0.38
C GLU A 54 12.64 -8.06 -0.64
N ALA A 55 11.44 -7.67 -0.17
CA ALA A 55 10.39 -7.12 -1.03
C ALA A 55 10.83 -5.81 -1.71
N ALA A 56 11.53 -4.95 -0.99
CA ALA A 56 12.07 -3.70 -1.53
C ALA A 56 13.14 -3.94 -2.61
N LEU A 57 14.08 -4.82 -2.35
CA LEU A 57 15.13 -5.21 -3.31
C LEU A 57 14.52 -5.87 -4.56
N GLY A 58 13.51 -6.72 -4.38
CA GLY A 58 12.81 -7.39 -5.48
C GLY A 58 11.81 -6.50 -6.25
N SER A 59 11.50 -5.30 -5.75
CA SER A 59 10.55 -4.37 -6.40
C SER A 59 11.13 -3.64 -7.62
N GLY A 60 12.46 -3.73 -7.83
CA GLY A 60 13.17 -2.98 -8.87
C GLY A 60 13.26 -1.47 -8.58
N LEU A 61 12.98 -1.05 -7.35
CA LEU A 61 13.19 0.33 -6.92
C LEU A 61 14.68 0.59 -6.66
N PRO A 62 15.16 1.84 -6.87
CA PRO A 62 16.51 2.21 -6.48
C PRO A 62 16.70 2.05 -4.96
N VAL A 63 17.67 1.23 -4.57
CA VAL A 63 18.11 1.03 -3.19
C VAL A 63 19.42 1.78 -3.01
N GLU A 64 19.45 2.71 -2.07
CA GLU A 64 20.62 3.56 -1.86
C GLU A 64 21.66 2.91 -0.93
N ALA A 65 21.19 2.21 0.11
CA ALA A 65 22.06 1.51 1.05
C ALA A 65 21.30 0.41 1.80
N LEU A 66 22.03 -0.61 2.22
CA LEU A 66 21.61 -1.65 3.15
C LEU A 66 22.36 -1.46 4.49
N LEU A 67 21.65 -1.39 5.60
CA LEU A 67 22.21 -1.39 6.96
C LEU A 67 22.00 -2.74 7.61
N VAL A 68 23.07 -3.34 8.12
CA VAL A 68 23.07 -4.69 8.70
C VAL A 68 23.83 -4.69 10.02
N SER A 69 23.17 -5.14 11.09
CA SER A 69 23.81 -5.36 12.37
C SER A 69 24.53 -6.70 12.45
N GLU A 70 25.26 -6.94 13.53
CA GLU A 70 25.94 -8.21 13.79
C GLU A 70 24.96 -9.39 13.73
N SER A 71 23.87 -9.33 14.49
CA SER A 71 22.82 -10.36 14.50
C SER A 71 22.02 -10.40 13.19
N GLY A 72 21.86 -9.26 12.52
CA GLY A 72 21.18 -9.13 11.24
C GLY A 72 21.91 -9.78 10.08
N ALA A 73 23.21 -10.03 10.21
CA ALA A 73 24.02 -10.66 9.16
C ALA A 73 23.48 -12.04 8.71
N ARG A 74 22.77 -12.74 9.58
CA ARG A 74 22.06 -14.01 9.27
C ARG A 74 21.03 -13.88 8.13
N HIS A 75 20.53 -12.67 7.86
CA HIS A 75 19.55 -12.40 6.80
C HIS A 75 20.19 -12.10 5.44
N LEU A 76 21.52 -11.83 5.38
CA LEU A 76 22.21 -11.54 4.13
C LEU A 76 22.06 -12.63 3.06
N PRO A 77 22.15 -13.93 3.37
CA PRO A 77 21.95 -14.97 2.35
C PRO A 77 20.58 -14.92 1.67
N ARG A 78 19.55 -14.43 2.38
CA ARG A 78 18.20 -14.28 1.86
C ARG A 78 18.08 -13.14 0.85
N VAL A 79 18.74 -12.02 1.11
CA VAL A 79 18.64 -10.79 0.29
C VAL A 79 19.71 -10.72 -0.79
N ALA A 80 20.81 -11.47 -0.64
CA ALA A 80 21.94 -11.48 -1.58
C ALA A 80 21.55 -11.78 -3.05
N PRO A 81 20.61 -12.69 -3.35
CA PRO A 81 20.24 -13.00 -4.74
C PRO A 81 19.60 -11.81 -5.49
N VAL A 82 18.98 -10.87 -4.75
CA VAL A 82 18.27 -9.71 -5.30
C VAL A 82 18.99 -8.38 -5.02
N LEU A 83 20.13 -8.42 -4.31
CA LEU A 83 20.91 -7.24 -3.98
C LEU A 83 21.82 -6.90 -5.17
N ALA A 84 21.65 -5.70 -5.73
CA ALA A 84 22.51 -5.21 -6.78
C ALA A 84 23.93 -4.95 -6.24
N ALA A 85 24.95 -5.26 -7.07
CA ALA A 85 26.37 -5.24 -6.63
C ALA A 85 26.87 -3.85 -6.21
N GLU A 86 26.26 -2.81 -6.74
CA GLU A 86 26.59 -1.40 -6.45
C GLU A 86 26.00 -0.90 -5.13
N VAL A 87 25.03 -1.58 -4.54
CA VAL A 87 24.38 -1.15 -3.30
C VAL A 87 25.35 -1.34 -2.12
N PRO A 88 25.74 -0.27 -1.41
CA PRO A 88 26.63 -0.37 -0.27
C PRO A 88 25.94 -1.13 0.89
N VAL A 89 26.66 -2.09 1.45
CA VAL A 89 26.27 -2.82 2.66
C VAL A 89 27.01 -2.23 3.85
N LEU A 90 26.30 -1.46 4.66
CA LEU A 90 26.81 -0.80 5.85
C LEU A 90 26.65 -1.77 7.05
N ARG A 91 27.74 -2.02 7.76
CA ARG A 91 27.74 -2.90 8.94
C ARG A 91 27.79 -2.09 10.22
N THR A 92 27.08 -2.54 11.26
CA THR A 92 27.07 -1.86 12.56
C THR A 92 26.83 -2.86 13.69
N SER A 93 27.00 -2.43 14.95
CA SER A 93 26.64 -3.24 16.11
C SER A 93 25.12 -3.29 16.31
N ASP A 94 24.62 -4.32 16.99
CA ASP A 94 23.19 -4.43 17.34
C ASP A 94 22.70 -3.23 18.15
N LYS A 95 23.53 -2.70 19.05
CA LYS A 95 23.22 -1.51 19.86
C LYS A 95 23.01 -0.25 19.00
N LEU A 96 23.86 -0.05 18.00
CA LEU A 96 23.72 1.10 17.09
C LEU A 96 22.54 0.93 16.16
N PHE A 97 22.30 -0.28 15.64
CA PHE A 97 21.11 -0.58 14.84
C PHE A 97 19.83 -0.29 15.63
N ALA A 98 19.70 -0.80 16.85
CA ALA A 98 18.55 -0.56 17.71
C ALA A 98 18.30 0.94 17.98
N SER A 99 19.32 1.78 17.90
CA SER A 99 19.16 3.23 18.09
C SER A 99 18.51 3.95 16.91
N VAL A 100 18.38 3.31 15.77
CA VAL A 100 17.75 3.86 14.55
C VAL A 100 16.51 3.08 14.10
N ALA A 101 16.31 1.88 14.62
CA ALA A 101 15.16 1.02 14.33
C ALA A 101 13.85 1.64 14.84
N ASP A 102 12.76 1.43 14.10
CA ASP A 102 11.39 1.81 14.50
C ASP A 102 10.73 0.72 15.35
N THR A 103 11.18 -0.53 15.21
CA THR A 103 10.61 -1.66 15.96
C THR A 103 11.30 -1.87 17.31
N GLN A 104 10.54 -2.37 18.32
CA GLN A 104 11.09 -2.68 19.64
C GLN A 104 12.06 -3.86 19.62
N THR A 105 11.87 -4.81 18.70
CA THR A 105 12.70 -6.01 18.52
C THR A 105 13.22 -6.07 17.09
N PRO A 106 14.21 -5.25 16.75
CA PRO A 106 14.69 -5.14 15.37
C PRO A 106 15.36 -6.43 14.90
N GLN A 107 15.14 -6.80 13.65
CA GLN A 107 15.78 -7.96 13.03
C GLN A 107 17.23 -7.69 12.58
N GLY A 108 17.71 -6.47 12.76
CA GLY A 108 19.09 -6.08 12.45
C GLY A 108 19.36 -5.86 10.97
N ILE A 109 18.34 -5.70 10.13
CA ILE A 109 18.48 -5.41 8.71
C ILE A 109 17.48 -4.35 8.26
N ALA A 110 17.96 -3.33 7.55
CA ALA A 110 17.15 -2.25 6.99
C ALA A 110 17.72 -1.76 5.66
N ALA A 111 16.90 -1.15 4.82
CA ALA A 111 17.34 -0.52 3.58
C ALA A 111 16.74 0.88 3.42
N LEU A 112 17.45 1.75 2.71
CA LEU A 112 16.95 3.02 2.19
C LEU A 112 16.55 2.83 0.74
N VAL A 113 15.29 3.14 0.42
CA VAL A 113 14.67 2.89 -0.87
C VAL A 113 14.07 4.18 -1.40
N ARG A 114 14.17 4.42 -2.71
CA ARG A 114 13.52 5.54 -3.38
C ARG A 114 12.25 5.07 -4.07
N PRO A 115 11.04 5.37 -3.56
CA PRO A 115 9.80 5.07 -4.25
C PRO A 115 9.74 5.74 -5.62
N ARG A 116 9.10 5.11 -6.59
CA ARG A 116 8.85 5.74 -7.89
C ARG A 116 7.66 6.69 -7.76
N PRO A 117 7.78 7.94 -8.22
CA PRO A 117 6.62 8.81 -8.37
C PRO A 117 5.59 8.13 -9.28
N ALA A 118 4.35 8.07 -8.84
CA ALA A 118 3.24 7.63 -9.67
C ALA A 118 2.41 8.86 -10.09
N THR A 119 1.92 8.84 -11.32
CA THR A 119 0.98 9.83 -11.84
C THR A 119 -0.37 9.16 -12.08
N ILE A 120 -1.41 9.96 -12.28
CA ILE A 120 -2.74 9.41 -12.61
C ILE A 120 -2.68 8.56 -13.87
N GLU A 121 -1.93 8.98 -14.88
CA GLU A 121 -1.76 8.23 -16.14
C GLU A 121 -1.16 6.84 -15.89
N THR A 122 -0.22 6.73 -14.93
CA THR A 122 0.37 5.44 -14.55
C THR A 122 -0.71 4.48 -14.00
N LEU A 123 -1.70 5.00 -13.28
CA LEU A 123 -2.77 4.21 -12.70
C LEU A 123 -3.80 3.75 -13.76
N MET A 124 -3.84 4.41 -14.92
CA MET A 124 -4.81 4.15 -16.00
C MET A 124 -4.36 3.07 -16.99
N ALA A 125 -3.30 2.32 -16.68
CA ALA A 125 -2.80 1.27 -17.57
C ALA A 125 -3.81 0.11 -17.71
N GLY A 126 -4.03 -0.36 -18.93
CA GLY A 126 -4.94 -1.48 -19.23
C GLY A 126 -6.41 -1.14 -18.92
N THR A 127 -7.12 -2.05 -18.24
CA THR A 127 -8.47 -1.80 -17.70
C THR A 127 -8.34 -1.38 -16.24
N PRO A 128 -8.41 -0.08 -15.91
CA PRO A 128 -8.13 0.41 -14.59
C PRO A 128 -9.03 -0.20 -13.51
N LEU A 129 -8.43 -0.57 -12.38
CA LEU A 129 -9.10 -0.83 -11.12
C LEU A 129 -8.33 -0.06 -10.05
N LEU A 130 -8.93 0.98 -9.51
CA LEU A 130 -8.28 1.87 -8.56
C LEU A 130 -8.94 1.77 -7.19
N VAL A 131 -8.15 1.96 -6.15
CA VAL A 131 -8.68 2.25 -4.82
C VAL A 131 -8.21 3.62 -4.37
N ALA A 132 -9.15 4.49 -4.01
CA ALA A 132 -8.86 5.82 -3.46
C ALA A 132 -9.21 5.85 -1.96
N LEU A 133 -8.20 6.11 -1.16
CA LEU A 133 -8.29 6.22 0.29
C LEU A 133 -8.50 7.69 0.65
N VAL A 134 -9.66 8.03 1.17
CA VAL A 134 -10.08 9.41 1.42
C VAL A 134 -10.15 9.66 2.93
N GLY A 135 -9.15 10.30 3.49
CA GLY A 135 -9.09 10.59 4.92
C GLY A 135 -8.89 9.36 5.82
N VAL A 136 -8.42 8.23 5.28
CA VAL A 136 -8.13 7.02 6.07
C VAL A 136 -6.94 7.28 6.98
N GLN A 137 -7.15 7.26 8.30
CA GLN A 137 -6.15 7.73 9.27
C GLN A 137 -5.29 6.63 9.89
N ASP A 138 -5.79 5.40 10.02
CA ASP A 138 -4.96 4.31 10.53
C ASP A 138 -3.98 3.80 9.46
N PRO A 139 -2.66 3.96 9.67
CA PRO A 139 -1.66 3.43 8.73
C PRO A 139 -1.76 1.90 8.54
N GLY A 140 -2.31 1.18 9.52
CA GLY A 140 -2.59 -0.25 9.40
C GLY A 140 -3.68 -0.54 8.35
N ASN A 141 -4.77 0.24 8.36
CA ASN A 141 -5.81 0.15 7.34
C ASN A 141 -5.26 0.53 5.95
N VAL A 142 -4.53 1.65 5.86
CA VAL A 142 -3.89 2.07 4.59
C VAL A 142 -3.03 0.95 4.02
N GLY A 143 -2.10 0.39 4.81
CA GLY A 143 -1.24 -0.70 4.36
C GLY A 143 -2.01 -1.96 3.97
N THR A 144 -3.04 -2.32 4.73
CA THR A 144 -3.89 -3.50 4.46
C THR A 144 -4.70 -3.32 3.17
N ILE A 145 -5.24 -2.11 2.93
CA ILE A 145 -5.97 -1.80 1.68
C ILE A 145 -5.02 -1.88 0.49
N VAL A 146 -3.82 -1.28 0.59
CA VAL A 146 -2.81 -1.34 -0.48
C VAL A 146 -2.39 -2.78 -0.79
N ARG A 147 -2.25 -3.61 0.25
CA ARG A 147 -1.96 -5.03 0.08
C ARG A 147 -3.10 -5.79 -0.61
N ALA A 148 -4.34 -5.54 -0.23
CA ALA A 148 -5.50 -6.12 -0.89
C ALA A 148 -5.61 -5.64 -2.34
N ALA A 149 -5.34 -4.36 -2.60
CA ALA A 149 -5.35 -3.79 -3.94
C ALA A 149 -4.35 -4.51 -4.87
N GLU A 150 -3.10 -4.71 -4.44
CA GLU A 150 -2.13 -5.49 -5.21
C GLU A 150 -2.57 -6.93 -5.40
N ALA A 151 -3.02 -7.60 -4.32
CA ALA A 151 -3.41 -9.01 -4.35
C ALA A 151 -4.60 -9.27 -5.29
N PHE A 152 -5.52 -8.32 -5.41
CA PHE A 152 -6.72 -8.42 -6.24
C PHE A 152 -6.61 -7.69 -7.57
N GLY A 153 -5.37 -7.38 -8.02
CA GLY A 153 -5.11 -6.90 -9.38
C GLY A 153 -5.54 -5.46 -9.64
N ALA A 154 -5.60 -4.61 -8.61
CA ALA A 154 -5.74 -3.18 -8.82
C ALA A 154 -4.54 -2.62 -9.60
N THR A 155 -4.79 -1.67 -10.50
CA THR A 155 -3.75 -1.00 -11.29
C THR A 155 -3.01 0.06 -10.48
N GLY A 156 -3.60 0.52 -9.38
CA GLY A 156 -2.98 1.46 -8.47
C GLY A 156 -3.89 1.94 -7.36
N ALA A 157 -3.34 2.82 -6.53
CA ALA A 157 -4.06 3.47 -5.44
C ALA A 157 -3.85 4.99 -5.46
N ALA A 158 -4.76 5.72 -4.82
CA ALA A 158 -4.59 7.13 -4.55
C ALA A 158 -4.91 7.42 -3.09
N THR A 159 -4.18 8.34 -2.46
CA THR A 159 -4.54 8.88 -1.15
C THR A 159 -5.02 10.31 -1.30
N CYS A 160 -6.13 10.62 -0.65
CA CYS A 160 -6.78 11.92 -0.72
C CYS A 160 -7.02 12.48 0.69
N PRO A 161 -6.92 13.79 0.90
CA PRO A 161 -7.43 14.41 2.12
C PRO A 161 -8.97 14.40 2.14
N SER A 162 -9.57 14.45 3.34
CA SER A 162 -10.99 14.68 3.58
C SER A 162 -11.13 15.74 4.68
N ASP A 163 -11.88 16.81 4.41
CA ASP A 163 -12.22 17.85 5.39
C ASP A 163 -11.01 18.38 6.19
N GLY A 164 -9.89 18.60 5.51
CA GLY A 164 -8.63 19.06 6.11
C GLY A 164 -7.82 17.95 6.80
N ILE A 165 -8.30 16.72 6.83
CA ILE A 165 -7.62 15.56 7.40
C ILE A 165 -6.94 14.78 6.28
N GLY A 166 -5.63 14.57 6.38
CA GLY A 166 -4.87 13.75 5.42
C GLY A 166 -5.14 12.25 5.60
N THR A 167 -4.99 11.49 4.53
CA THR A 167 -4.82 10.03 4.63
C THR A 167 -3.41 9.72 5.14
N ALA A 168 -3.28 8.71 6.00
CA ALA A 168 -1.98 8.27 6.50
C ALA A 168 -1.05 7.88 5.35
N ASP A 169 0.25 8.19 5.52
CA ASP A 169 1.24 7.93 4.49
C ASP A 169 1.38 6.42 4.19
N PRO A 170 1.12 5.97 2.94
CA PRO A 170 1.26 4.56 2.56
C PRO A 170 2.70 4.05 2.63
N PHE A 171 3.68 4.95 2.62
CA PHE A 171 5.09 4.63 2.77
C PHE A 171 5.62 4.83 4.20
N GLY A 172 4.77 5.22 5.14
CA GLY A 172 5.12 5.28 6.56
C GLY A 172 5.40 3.88 7.13
N PRO A 173 6.22 3.78 8.20
CA PRO A 173 6.73 2.48 8.68
C PRO A 173 5.61 1.48 9.04
N LYS A 174 4.53 1.93 9.69
CA LYS A 174 3.39 1.06 10.05
C LYS A 174 2.62 0.58 8.81
N ALA A 175 2.40 1.47 7.81
CA ALA A 175 1.71 1.12 6.58
C ALA A 175 2.54 0.18 5.71
N LEU A 176 3.86 0.39 5.60
CA LEU A 176 4.78 -0.50 4.89
C LEU A 176 4.76 -1.92 5.47
N ARG A 177 4.80 -2.04 6.80
CA ARG A 177 4.69 -3.35 7.47
C ARG A 177 3.35 -4.02 7.21
N ALA A 178 2.24 -3.29 7.35
CA ALA A 178 0.90 -3.81 7.09
C ALA A 178 0.70 -4.21 5.62
N SER A 179 1.28 -3.46 4.68
CA SER A 179 1.23 -3.78 3.25
C SER A 179 2.13 -4.95 2.85
N ALA A 180 3.01 -5.43 3.73
CA ALA A 180 4.02 -6.44 3.41
C ALA A 180 4.85 -6.08 2.15
N GLY A 181 5.10 -4.79 1.94
CA GLY A 181 5.85 -4.26 0.80
C GLY A 181 5.02 -4.02 -0.47
N SER A 182 3.71 -4.26 -0.47
CA SER A 182 2.84 -3.95 -1.62
C SER A 182 2.91 -2.48 -2.01
N ALA A 183 3.04 -1.57 -1.03
CA ALA A 183 3.20 -0.14 -1.28
C ALA A 183 4.47 0.22 -2.11
N LEU A 184 5.46 -0.65 -2.15
CA LEU A 184 6.67 -0.46 -2.95
C LEU A 184 6.50 -0.95 -4.40
N ARG A 185 5.46 -1.70 -4.71
CA ARG A 185 5.22 -2.30 -6.03
C ARG A 185 4.01 -1.70 -6.73
N LEU A 186 2.91 -1.51 -5.99
CA LEU A 186 1.70 -0.91 -6.52
C LEU A 186 1.92 0.59 -6.77
N PRO A 187 1.61 1.14 -7.96
CA PRO A 187 1.64 2.57 -8.19
C PRO A 187 0.69 3.31 -7.24
N ILE A 188 1.19 4.32 -6.52
CA ILE A 188 0.38 5.09 -5.55
C ILE A 188 0.57 6.59 -5.79
N VAL A 189 -0.51 7.30 -6.09
CA VAL A 189 -0.55 8.76 -6.12
C VAL A 189 -0.89 9.27 -4.73
N VAL A 190 0.01 10.02 -4.11
CA VAL A 190 -0.12 10.45 -2.72
C VAL A 190 -0.63 11.89 -2.63
N GLY A 191 -1.65 12.11 -1.78
CA GLY A 191 -2.11 13.45 -1.40
C GLY A 191 -2.85 14.22 -2.49
N ILE A 192 -3.40 13.53 -3.50
CA ILE A 192 -4.17 14.20 -4.55
C ILE A 192 -5.51 14.71 -4.00
N SER A 193 -5.89 15.94 -4.38
CA SER A 193 -7.23 16.47 -4.06
C SER A 193 -8.32 15.56 -4.62
N PRO A 194 -9.37 15.22 -3.84
CA PRO A 194 -10.51 14.43 -4.32
C PRO A 194 -11.15 15.01 -5.57
N THR A 195 -11.27 16.35 -5.65
CA THR A 195 -11.84 17.04 -6.81
C THR A 195 -11.00 16.81 -8.06
N ILE A 196 -9.67 16.90 -7.95
CA ILE A 196 -8.76 16.64 -9.06
C ILE A 196 -8.83 15.17 -9.47
N LEU A 197 -8.81 14.26 -8.50
CA LEU A 197 -8.93 12.82 -8.78
C LEU A 197 -10.22 12.53 -9.54
N LEU A 198 -11.38 12.99 -9.09
CA LEU A 198 -12.67 12.77 -9.75
C LEU A 198 -12.69 13.36 -11.17
N ALA A 199 -12.12 14.55 -11.38
CA ALA A 199 -12.02 15.15 -12.71
C ALA A 199 -11.18 14.28 -13.66
N GLN A 200 -10.05 13.77 -13.20
CA GLN A 200 -9.20 12.86 -13.97
C GLN A 200 -9.90 11.54 -14.29
N LEU A 201 -10.55 10.92 -13.30
CA LEU A 201 -11.30 9.67 -13.49
C LEU A 201 -12.39 9.83 -14.57
N ARG A 202 -13.09 10.97 -14.59
CA ARG A 202 -14.08 11.30 -15.65
C ARG A 202 -13.45 11.43 -17.03
N ILE A 203 -12.28 12.09 -17.15
CA ILE A 203 -11.54 12.21 -18.41
C ILE A 203 -11.20 10.81 -18.97
N PHE A 204 -10.77 9.92 -18.12
CA PHE A 204 -10.43 8.53 -18.47
C PHE A 204 -11.65 7.58 -18.51
N ARG A 205 -12.86 8.10 -18.34
CA ARG A 205 -14.13 7.33 -18.32
C ARG A 205 -14.13 6.17 -17.31
N VAL A 206 -13.48 6.39 -16.18
CA VAL A 206 -13.47 5.44 -15.06
C VAL A 206 -14.72 5.67 -14.22
N LYS A 207 -15.53 4.64 -14.02
CA LYS A 207 -16.70 4.69 -13.13
C LYS A 207 -16.27 4.74 -11.67
N VAL A 208 -16.89 5.62 -10.91
CA VAL A 208 -16.54 5.88 -9.51
C VAL A 208 -17.61 5.28 -8.60
N TYR A 209 -17.18 4.42 -7.70
CA TYR A 209 -18.03 3.73 -6.72
C TYR A 209 -17.67 4.18 -5.30
N ALA A 210 -18.65 4.79 -4.60
CA ALA A 210 -18.48 5.20 -3.21
C ALA A 210 -18.85 4.05 -2.27
N ALA A 211 -17.89 3.52 -1.51
CA ALA A 211 -18.17 2.55 -0.47
C ALA A 211 -18.86 3.23 0.72
N VAL A 212 -20.06 2.75 1.07
CA VAL A 212 -20.90 3.33 2.13
C VAL A 212 -21.35 2.24 3.12
N ALA A 213 -21.46 2.61 4.39
CA ALA A 213 -22.21 1.82 5.37
C ALA A 213 -23.70 2.19 5.27
N VAL A 214 -24.58 1.19 5.29
CA VAL A 214 -26.02 1.41 5.24
C VAL A 214 -26.63 0.73 6.45
N ALA A 215 -27.17 1.52 7.38
CA ALA A 215 -28.07 1.00 8.40
C ALA A 215 -29.44 0.66 7.75
N GLU A 216 -30.15 -0.34 8.25
CA GLU A 216 -31.43 -0.78 7.65
C GLU A 216 -32.46 0.35 7.52
N ASP A 217 -32.48 1.29 8.47
CA ASP A 217 -33.38 2.45 8.43
C ASP A 217 -32.99 3.54 7.41
N SER A 218 -31.75 3.49 6.90
CA SER A 218 -31.21 4.49 5.97
C SER A 218 -31.56 4.21 4.50
N LYS A 219 -32.24 3.11 4.18
CA LYS A 219 -32.68 2.79 2.80
C LYS A 219 -33.63 3.86 2.24
N ILE A 220 -34.35 4.55 3.11
CA ILE A 220 -35.29 5.63 2.73
C ILE A 220 -34.48 6.91 2.39
N GLN A 221 -33.46 7.27 3.15
CA GLN A 221 -32.57 8.39 2.84
C GLN A 221 -31.64 8.11 1.64
N ALA A 222 -31.45 6.85 1.31
CA ALA A 222 -30.70 6.43 0.14
C ALA A 222 -31.34 6.86 -1.19
N ALA A 223 -32.66 7.01 -1.25
CA ALA A 223 -33.37 7.47 -2.44
C ALA A 223 -33.14 8.96 -2.74
N GLU A 224 -32.82 9.77 -1.72
CA GLU A 224 -32.59 11.22 -1.86
C GLU A 224 -31.18 11.59 -2.34
N ALA A 225 -30.23 10.65 -2.31
CA ALA A 225 -28.82 10.92 -2.63
C ALA A 225 -28.50 10.92 -4.14
N GLY A 226 -29.44 10.70 -5.01
CA GLY A 226 -29.32 10.88 -6.47
C GLY A 226 -28.54 9.82 -7.23
N SER A 227 -27.66 9.02 -6.60
CA SER A 227 -26.91 7.92 -7.24
C SER A 227 -27.42 6.55 -6.79
N PRO A 228 -27.41 5.51 -7.65
CA PRO A 228 -27.92 4.18 -7.29
C PRO A 228 -27.13 3.58 -6.11
N LEU A 229 -27.84 2.80 -5.28
CA LEU A 229 -27.26 2.03 -4.18
C LEU A 229 -27.22 0.55 -4.57
N LEU A 230 -26.03 0.00 -4.73
CA LEU A 230 -25.78 -1.33 -5.29
C LEU A 230 -25.07 -2.22 -4.25
N ARG A 231 -25.30 -3.52 -4.36
CA ARG A 231 -24.48 -4.52 -3.67
C ARG A 231 -23.23 -4.80 -4.51
N PRO A 232 -22.15 -5.34 -3.94
CA PRO A 232 -20.91 -5.58 -4.70
C PRO A 232 -21.12 -6.41 -5.98
N TRP A 233 -21.99 -7.40 -5.94
CA TRP A 233 -22.28 -8.29 -7.07
C TRP A 233 -23.27 -7.72 -8.10
N ASP A 234 -23.95 -6.60 -7.81
CA ASP A 234 -24.83 -5.90 -8.75
C ASP A 234 -24.05 -4.87 -9.60
N VAL A 235 -22.78 -4.61 -9.25
CA VAL A 235 -21.89 -3.71 -9.98
C VAL A 235 -21.21 -4.46 -11.11
N ASP A 236 -21.14 -3.83 -12.28
CA ASP A 236 -20.28 -4.29 -13.38
C ASP A 236 -18.82 -3.81 -13.13
N TRP A 237 -17.99 -4.74 -12.69
CA TRP A 237 -16.56 -4.51 -12.43
C TRP A 237 -15.66 -4.79 -13.63
N GLN A 238 -16.19 -5.25 -14.78
CA GLN A 238 -15.36 -5.62 -15.94
C GLN A 238 -14.71 -4.39 -16.59
N GLY A 239 -15.39 -3.25 -16.55
CA GLY A 239 -14.89 -1.99 -17.09
C GLY A 239 -13.93 -1.24 -16.14
N PRO A 240 -13.45 -0.05 -16.61
CA PRO A 240 -12.67 0.86 -15.77
C PRO A 240 -13.43 1.29 -14.52
N ALA A 241 -12.84 1.08 -13.34
CA ALA A 241 -13.50 1.30 -12.06
C ALA A 241 -12.56 1.90 -11.00
N ALA A 242 -13.11 2.77 -10.15
CA ALA A 242 -12.45 3.32 -8.96
C ALA A 242 -13.37 3.16 -7.74
N ILE A 243 -12.81 2.65 -6.66
CA ILE A 243 -13.50 2.46 -5.37
C ILE A 243 -13.02 3.53 -4.41
N LEU A 244 -13.92 4.37 -3.92
CA LEU A 244 -13.62 5.34 -2.87
C LEU A 244 -13.86 4.71 -1.50
N ILE A 245 -12.84 4.71 -0.65
CA ILE A 245 -12.89 4.25 0.74
C ILE A 245 -12.71 5.46 1.64
N GLY A 246 -13.68 5.74 2.49
CA GLY A 246 -13.68 6.89 3.37
C GLY A 246 -12.98 6.66 4.71
N ASN A 247 -12.98 7.72 5.53
CA ASN A 247 -12.50 7.71 6.89
C ASN A 247 -13.25 6.70 7.77
N GLU A 248 -12.57 6.11 8.74
CA GLU A 248 -13.09 5.05 9.61
C GLU A 248 -14.31 5.50 10.46
N GLY A 249 -14.36 6.78 10.83
CA GLY A 249 -15.44 7.34 11.66
C GLY A 249 -16.50 8.09 10.82
N SER A 250 -16.06 9.05 10.01
CA SER A 250 -16.97 9.94 9.27
C SER A 250 -17.35 9.41 7.87
N GLY A 251 -16.66 8.38 7.37
CA GLY A 251 -16.90 7.86 6.02
C GLY A 251 -16.43 8.83 4.92
N LEU A 252 -17.14 8.84 3.81
CA LEU A 252 -16.97 9.77 2.69
C LEU A 252 -17.85 11.00 2.90
N SER A 253 -17.38 12.18 2.50
CA SER A 253 -18.21 13.39 2.52
C SER A 253 -19.42 13.25 1.58
N ALA A 254 -20.51 13.93 1.91
CA ALA A 254 -21.74 13.88 1.09
C ALA A 254 -21.49 14.32 -0.36
N ASP A 255 -20.57 15.27 -0.58
CA ASP A 255 -20.21 15.73 -1.92
C ASP A 255 -19.53 14.65 -2.75
N LEU A 256 -18.62 13.88 -2.15
CA LEU A 256 -17.97 12.76 -2.82
C LEU A 256 -18.94 11.63 -3.13
N VAL A 257 -19.86 11.34 -2.20
CA VAL A 257 -20.92 10.33 -2.41
C VAL A 257 -21.85 10.75 -3.54
N ARG A 258 -22.24 12.03 -3.62
CA ARG A 258 -23.08 12.55 -4.72
C ARG A 258 -22.33 12.58 -6.06
N ALA A 259 -21.03 12.79 -6.04
CA ALA A 259 -20.21 12.84 -7.26
C ALA A 259 -19.85 11.47 -7.84
N ALA A 260 -20.08 10.39 -7.08
CA ALA A 260 -19.87 9.01 -7.52
C ALA A 260 -20.99 8.55 -8.47
N ASP A 261 -20.67 7.68 -9.42
CA ASP A 261 -21.62 7.08 -10.35
C ASP A 261 -22.60 6.14 -9.64
N ALA A 262 -22.15 5.46 -8.59
CA ALA A 262 -22.98 4.66 -7.70
C ALA A 262 -22.38 4.56 -6.29
N ARG A 263 -23.24 4.27 -5.33
CA ARG A 263 -22.89 3.88 -3.97
C ARG A 263 -22.87 2.37 -3.88
N VAL A 264 -21.88 1.81 -3.18
CA VAL A 264 -21.77 0.37 -2.99
C VAL A 264 -21.74 0.07 -1.50
N TYR A 265 -22.65 -0.79 -1.05
CA TYR A 265 -22.71 -1.25 0.33
C TYR A 265 -22.55 -2.76 0.42
N ILE A 266 -21.88 -3.24 1.45
CA ILE A 266 -21.75 -4.66 1.73
C ILE A 266 -22.87 -5.06 2.69
N PRO A 267 -23.82 -5.93 2.26
CA PRO A 267 -24.87 -6.40 3.13
C PRO A 267 -24.28 -7.13 4.35
N GLN A 268 -24.77 -6.78 5.52
CA GLN A 268 -24.41 -7.44 6.76
C GLN A 268 -25.54 -8.38 7.19
N ALA A 269 -25.22 -9.40 7.98
CA ALA A 269 -26.22 -10.24 8.61
C ALA A 269 -27.11 -9.38 9.53
N ALA A 270 -28.42 -9.67 9.57
CA ALA A 270 -29.32 -8.99 10.49
C ALA A 270 -28.79 -9.10 11.93
N ALA A 271 -28.79 -7.98 12.64
CA ALA A 271 -28.36 -7.96 14.03
C ALA A 271 -29.28 -8.85 14.87
N THR A 272 -28.70 -9.84 15.56
CA THR A 272 -29.43 -10.70 16.50
C THR A 272 -29.50 -10.07 17.90
N ALA A 273 -28.84 -8.92 18.11
CA ALA A 273 -28.80 -8.18 19.36
C ALA A 273 -29.25 -6.72 19.15
N PRO A 274 -29.73 -6.03 20.21
CA PRO A 274 -30.16 -4.63 20.13
C PRO A 274 -29.07 -3.65 19.69
N VAL A 275 -27.81 -4.05 19.84
CA VAL A 275 -26.62 -3.28 19.39
C VAL A 275 -25.88 -4.17 18.41
N GLY A 276 -26.02 -3.88 17.13
CA GLY A 276 -25.35 -4.58 16.03
C GLY A 276 -24.06 -3.84 15.61
N ILE A 277 -23.31 -4.45 14.69
CA ILE A 277 -22.18 -3.82 14.03
C ILE A 277 -22.73 -2.81 13.02
N GLU A 278 -22.38 -1.52 13.18
CA GLU A 278 -22.84 -0.45 12.30
C GLU A 278 -22.10 -0.42 10.96
N SER A 279 -20.82 -0.83 10.93
CA SER A 279 -20.00 -0.83 9.73
C SER A 279 -18.88 -1.87 9.80
N LEU A 280 -18.35 -2.25 8.64
CA LEU A 280 -17.09 -3.01 8.54
C LEU A 280 -15.90 -2.07 8.68
N ASN A 281 -14.79 -2.61 9.19
CA ASN A 281 -13.51 -1.92 9.10
C ASN A 281 -13.19 -1.57 7.63
N ALA A 282 -12.62 -0.37 7.40
CA ALA A 282 -12.33 0.16 6.06
C ALA A 282 -11.51 -0.79 5.18
N ALA A 283 -10.51 -1.46 5.77
CA ALA A 283 -9.67 -2.41 5.04
C ALA A 283 -10.42 -3.72 4.70
N MET A 284 -11.31 -4.17 5.58
CA MET A 284 -12.17 -5.33 5.28
C MET A 284 -13.17 -5.01 4.17
N ALA A 285 -13.82 -3.85 4.22
CA ALA A 285 -14.74 -3.41 3.18
C ALA A 285 -14.01 -3.30 1.82
N ALA A 286 -12.87 -2.63 1.78
CA ALA A 286 -12.05 -2.54 0.57
C ALA A 286 -11.67 -3.92 0.01
N SER A 287 -11.28 -4.86 0.88
CA SER A 287 -10.88 -6.22 0.47
C SER A 287 -12.05 -6.99 -0.17
N VAL A 288 -13.27 -6.87 0.37
CA VAL A 288 -14.46 -7.52 -0.20
C VAL A 288 -14.79 -6.95 -1.58
N LEU A 289 -14.75 -5.62 -1.74
CA LEU A 289 -15.06 -4.97 -3.01
C LEU A 289 -13.99 -5.29 -4.08
N LEU A 290 -12.72 -5.27 -3.72
CA LEU A 290 -11.61 -5.61 -4.62
C LEU A 290 -11.64 -7.09 -5.03
N TYR A 291 -11.95 -7.98 -4.09
CA TYR A 291 -12.12 -9.41 -4.40
C TYR A 291 -13.25 -9.64 -5.40
N GLU A 292 -14.41 -9.00 -5.20
CA GLU A 292 -15.55 -9.15 -6.12
C GLU A 292 -15.20 -8.60 -7.52
N ALA A 293 -14.50 -7.47 -7.58
CA ALA A 293 -14.03 -6.92 -8.84
C ALA A 293 -13.08 -7.90 -9.57
N GLN A 294 -12.13 -8.50 -8.86
CA GLN A 294 -11.24 -9.51 -9.43
C GLN A 294 -12.01 -10.76 -9.87
N ARG A 295 -12.96 -11.24 -9.06
CA ARG A 295 -13.75 -12.43 -9.38
C ARG A 295 -14.46 -12.26 -10.72
N GLN A 296 -15.13 -11.12 -10.96
CA GLN A 296 -15.82 -10.85 -12.21
C GLN A 296 -14.87 -10.73 -13.39
N ARG A 297 -13.73 -10.05 -13.24
CA ARG A 297 -12.71 -9.89 -14.28
C ARG A 297 -12.08 -11.22 -14.70
N ASN A 298 -11.84 -12.12 -13.75
CA ASN A 298 -11.29 -13.44 -14.04
C ASN A 298 -12.31 -14.35 -14.77
N SER A 299 -13.60 -14.26 -14.42
CA SER A 299 -14.65 -15.04 -15.09
C SER A 299 -14.80 -14.64 -16.57
N ALA A 300 -14.72 -13.35 -16.88
CA ALA A 300 -14.78 -12.86 -18.27
C ALA A 300 -13.57 -13.33 -19.13
N GLY A 301 -12.39 -13.48 -18.52
CA GLY A 301 -11.22 -14.00 -19.23
C GLY A 301 -11.29 -15.49 -19.57
N GLN A 302 -12.09 -16.27 -18.84
CA GLN A 302 -12.26 -17.71 -19.08
C GLN A 302 -13.31 -18.03 -20.18
N GLU A 303 -14.24 -17.12 -20.43
CA GLU A 303 -15.24 -17.26 -21.50
C GLU A 303 -14.71 -16.88 -22.89
N SER A 304 -13.50 -16.29 -22.94
CA SER A 304 -12.86 -15.82 -24.18
C SER A 304 -11.76 -16.73 -24.69
N THR A 305 -11.50 -17.89 -24.05
CA THR A 305 -10.53 -18.92 -24.42
C THR A 305 -11.22 -20.22 -24.81
#